data_dfcfeee1123aad09858407c44e1e43da
#
_entry.id   dfcfeee1123aad09858407c44e1e43da
#
_cell.length_a   1.000
_cell.length_b   1.000
_cell.length_c   1.000
_cell.angle_alpha   90.00
_cell.angle_beta   90.00
_cell.angle_gamma   90.00
#
_symmetry.space_group_name_H-M   'P 1'
#
loop_
_entity.id
_entity.type
_entity.pdbx_description
1 polymer ?
#
loop_
_entity_poly.entity_id
_entity_poly.type
_entity_poly.pdbx_seq_one_letter_code
_entity_poly.pdbx_strand_id
1 'polypeptide(L)'
;ATPLQAKSGSDPDFAHIFPNGVKWSPPKGRFSAYSQERLDELFYANEIWFGKNGNSIPAKKTFLSELKSTGLVSRTLWRFDEVGHNHEAKSEVKAFNEMEPFATPKPERLIERIITLGSNEGDLVLDSFLGSATTAAVAHKMNRRWIGIELGDQCFTHCKPRLEKVIEGEQGGISKSVNWNGGGGFKFYELAPSLLKQDKYGNWVIDKEQYNVDMLAAAVAKLNGYQYSPDETVFWKQGKGHESSYIYTTTRFVSANYLDMLTAEMQQGENLLICCPAYDEGLNNRYENITIKKIPQAVLDKCEFGARDYNINIGDTTIKESEDMSDE
;
A
#
# COMPACT_ATOMS: atom_id res chain seq x y z
N ALA A 1 29.56 -23.40 2.89
CA ALA A 1 30.44 -24.52 2.52
C ALA A 1 29.76 -25.84 2.84
N THR A 2 29.96 -26.83 1.98
CA THR A 2 29.34 -28.16 2.08
C THR A 2 30.36 -29.19 2.57
N PRO A 3 30.02 -30.08 3.53
CA PRO A 3 30.93 -31.14 3.98
C PRO A 3 31.35 -32.03 2.83
N LEU A 4 32.60 -32.55 2.89
CA LEU A 4 33.13 -33.47 1.88
C LEU A 4 32.67 -34.94 2.10
N GLN A 5 31.84 -35.20 3.10
CA GLN A 5 31.39 -36.52 3.49
C GLN A 5 29.98 -36.85 3.05
N ALA A 6 29.71 -38.13 2.80
CA ALA A 6 28.40 -38.70 2.47
C ALA A 6 27.89 -39.68 3.54
N LYS A 7 26.59 -40.00 3.52
CA LYS A 7 25.97 -40.99 4.43
C LYS A 7 26.27 -42.45 4.00
N SER A 8 26.58 -42.65 2.73
CA SER A 8 26.86 -43.97 2.16
C SER A 8 28.05 -43.88 1.20
N GLY A 9 28.79 -44.93 1.04
CA GLY A 9 29.94 -45.04 0.16
C GLY A 9 30.58 -46.43 0.26
N SER A 10 31.61 -46.70 -0.53
CA SER A 10 32.26 -48.02 -0.65
C SER A 10 33.58 -48.16 0.13
N ASP A 11 34.20 -47.03 0.52
CA ASP A 11 35.50 -47.04 1.19
C ASP A 11 35.38 -46.44 2.62
N PRO A 12 35.34 -47.31 3.64
CA PRO A 12 35.27 -46.86 5.03
C PRO A 12 36.59 -46.33 5.58
N ASP A 13 37.74 -46.69 4.94
CA ASP A 13 39.08 -46.31 5.35
C ASP A 13 39.66 -45.16 4.51
N PHE A 14 38.85 -44.48 3.78
CA PHE A 14 39.25 -43.37 2.93
C PHE A 14 40.03 -42.30 3.69
N ALA A 15 41.22 -41.97 3.15
CA ALA A 15 42.04 -40.88 3.65
C ALA A 15 42.64 -40.12 2.46
N HIS A 16 42.65 -38.80 2.55
CA HIS A 16 43.25 -37.92 1.54
C HIS A 16 44.18 -36.90 2.17
N ILE A 17 45.30 -36.64 1.49
CA ILE A 17 46.27 -35.61 1.89
C ILE A 17 46.25 -34.56 0.79
N PHE A 18 45.70 -33.38 1.12
CA PHE A 18 45.70 -32.27 0.18
C PHE A 18 47.09 -31.72 -0.09
N PRO A 19 47.36 -31.09 -1.25
CA PRO A 19 48.65 -30.49 -1.59
C PRO A 19 49.19 -29.47 -0.56
N ASN A 20 48.34 -28.88 0.25
CA ASN A 20 48.73 -27.99 1.37
C ASN A 20 49.12 -28.74 2.65
N GLY A 21 49.22 -30.10 2.62
CA GLY A 21 49.59 -30.95 3.72
C GLY A 21 48.45 -31.27 4.72
N VAL A 22 47.24 -30.76 4.53
CA VAL A 22 46.10 -31.08 5.40
C VAL A 22 45.64 -32.52 5.10
N LYS A 23 45.64 -33.35 6.15
CA LYS A 23 45.09 -34.72 6.11
C LYS A 23 43.64 -34.69 6.48
N TRP A 24 42.82 -35.40 5.73
CA TRP A 24 41.40 -35.51 6.01
C TRP A 24 40.90 -36.93 5.78
N SER A 25 40.05 -37.39 6.68
CA SER A 25 39.28 -38.62 6.56
C SER A 25 37.84 -38.36 6.98
N PRO A 26 36.86 -39.03 6.37
CA PRO A 26 35.49 -38.93 6.83
C PRO A 26 35.37 -39.35 8.31
N PRO A 27 34.47 -38.74 9.11
CA PRO A 27 34.18 -39.20 10.46
C PRO A 27 33.64 -40.64 10.47
N LYS A 28 33.80 -41.33 11.60
CA LYS A 28 33.31 -42.70 11.78
C LYS A 28 31.86 -42.88 11.33
N GLY A 29 31.55 -43.83 10.48
CA GLY A 29 30.24 -44.07 9.92
C GLY A 29 29.85 -43.12 8.78
N ARG A 30 30.80 -42.40 8.22
CA ARG A 30 30.65 -41.59 7.01
C ARG A 30 31.67 -42.03 5.96
N PHE A 31 31.42 -41.62 4.71
CA PHE A 31 32.22 -41.93 3.56
C PHE A 31 32.67 -40.66 2.83
N SER A 32 33.69 -40.67 2.03
CA SER A 32 34.00 -39.54 1.16
C SER A 32 32.90 -39.37 0.10
N ALA A 33 32.52 -38.16 -0.16
CA ALA A 33 31.59 -37.81 -1.24
C ALA A 33 32.30 -37.67 -2.60
N TYR A 34 33.66 -37.71 -2.62
CA TYR A 34 34.48 -37.46 -3.78
C TYR A 34 35.61 -38.47 -3.83
N SER A 35 36.10 -38.82 -5.06
CA SER A 35 37.34 -39.58 -5.23
C SER A 35 38.55 -38.73 -4.87
N GLN A 36 39.74 -39.37 -4.75
CA GLN A 36 40.98 -38.65 -4.45
C GLN A 36 41.32 -37.65 -5.57
N GLU A 37 41.20 -38.06 -6.81
CA GLU A 37 41.44 -37.22 -7.99
C GLU A 37 40.52 -36.03 -8.02
N ARG A 38 39.23 -36.22 -7.67
CA ARG A 38 38.26 -35.14 -7.61
C ARG A 38 38.54 -34.15 -6.49
N LEU A 39 39.07 -34.61 -5.36
CA LEU A 39 39.47 -33.72 -4.28
C LEU A 39 40.68 -32.85 -4.68
N ASP A 40 41.62 -33.40 -5.41
CA ASP A 40 42.76 -32.65 -5.97
C ASP A 40 42.30 -31.61 -6.99
N GLU A 41 41.42 -31.99 -7.92
CA GLU A 41 40.82 -31.04 -8.86
C GLU A 41 40.14 -29.88 -8.15
N LEU A 42 39.33 -30.17 -7.15
CA LEU A 42 38.62 -29.13 -6.33
C LEU A 42 39.61 -28.26 -5.57
N PHE A 43 40.72 -28.82 -5.09
CA PHE A 43 41.78 -28.05 -4.44
C PHE A 43 42.44 -27.07 -5.41
N TYR A 44 42.87 -27.53 -6.58
CA TYR A 44 43.51 -26.68 -7.58
C TYR A 44 42.55 -25.64 -8.18
N ALA A 45 41.26 -25.97 -8.25
CA ALA A 45 40.22 -25.03 -8.64
C ALA A 45 39.90 -24.00 -7.55
N ASN A 46 40.55 -24.04 -6.38
CA ASN A 46 40.28 -23.20 -5.23
C ASN A 46 38.84 -23.33 -4.69
N GLU A 47 38.25 -24.52 -4.83
CA GLU A 47 36.90 -24.84 -4.38
C GLU A 47 36.86 -25.48 -2.98
N ILE A 48 38.01 -25.76 -2.37
CA ILE A 48 38.09 -26.26 -0.99
C ILE A 48 38.45 -25.12 -0.02
N TRP A 49 37.74 -25.08 1.10
CA TRP A 49 37.99 -24.15 2.20
C TRP A 49 38.51 -24.89 3.43
N PHE A 50 39.62 -24.44 3.96
CA PHE A 50 40.33 -25.02 5.11
C PHE A 50 40.22 -24.14 6.36
N GLY A 51 39.17 -23.27 6.47
CA GLY A 51 39.06 -22.31 7.54
C GLY A 51 39.90 -21.04 7.31
N LYS A 52 39.75 -20.08 8.18
CA LYS A 52 40.51 -18.80 8.10
C LYS A 52 42.02 -19.00 8.16
N ASN A 53 42.48 -20.00 8.92
CA ASN A 53 43.90 -20.28 9.15
C ASN A 53 44.48 -21.37 8.22
N GLY A 54 43.70 -21.88 7.27
CA GLY A 54 44.16 -22.85 6.27
C GLY A 54 44.36 -24.30 6.77
N ASN A 55 43.99 -24.63 8.01
CA ASN A 55 44.23 -25.93 8.62
C ASN A 55 42.99 -26.58 9.26
N SER A 56 41.82 -26.02 9.06
CA SER A 56 40.57 -26.59 9.56
C SER A 56 40.06 -27.76 8.71
N ILE A 57 39.07 -28.48 9.22
CA ILE A 57 38.39 -29.56 8.49
C ILE A 57 37.96 -29.02 7.11
N PRO A 58 38.38 -29.69 6.00
CA PRO A 58 38.09 -29.19 4.67
C PRO A 58 36.60 -29.28 4.34
N ALA A 59 36.10 -28.28 3.61
CA ALA A 59 34.76 -28.24 3.11
C ALA A 59 34.74 -27.67 1.69
N LYS A 60 33.82 -28.14 0.83
CA LYS A 60 33.62 -27.58 -0.50
C LYS A 60 33.02 -26.17 -0.37
N LYS A 61 33.61 -25.20 -1.06
CA LYS A 61 33.03 -23.86 -1.19
C LYS A 61 31.73 -23.95 -2.02
N THR A 62 30.75 -23.15 -1.64
CA THR A 62 29.59 -22.88 -2.47
C THR A 62 29.62 -21.39 -2.77
N PHE A 63 29.77 -21.05 -4.04
CA PHE A 63 29.82 -19.66 -4.46
C PHE A 63 28.42 -19.06 -4.52
N LEU A 64 28.33 -17.76 -4.25
CA LEU A 64 27.06 -17.03 -4.22
C LEU A 64 26.34 -17.11 -5.60
N SER A 65 27.13 -17.10 -6.68
CA SER A 65 26.65 -17.24 -8.05
C SER A 65 26.02 -18.60 -8.39
N GLU A 66 26.33 -19.63 -7.59
CA GLU A 66 25.84 -21.01 -7.80
C GLU A 66 24.59 -21.31 -6.95
N LEU A 67 24.22 -20.40 -6.07
CA LEU A 67 23.04 -20.58 -5.23
C LEU A 67 21.77 -20.44 -6.07
N LYS A 68 20.88 -21.44 -5.97
CA LYS A 68 19.56 -21.39 -6.61
C LYS A 68 18.67 -20.26 -6.06
N SER A 69 18.98 -19.77 -4.87
CA SER A 69 18.31 -18.67 -4.18
C SER A 69 19.33 -17.94 -3.31
N THR A 70 19.34 -16.62 -3.38
CA THR A 70 20.20 -15.76 -2.57
C THR A 70 19.62 -15.42 -1.19
N GLY A 71 18.36 -15.78 -0.95
CA GLY A 71 17.64 -15.53 0.29
C GLY A 71 17.38 -16.77 1.13
N LEU A 72 17.18 -16.57 2.42
CA LEU A 72 16.66 -17.58 3.33
C LEU A 72 15.14 -17.51 3.33
N VAL A 73 14.50 -18.69 3.36
CA VAL A 73 13.03 -18.76 3.55
C VAL A 73 12.68 -18.13 4.88
N SER A 74 11.69 -17.23 4.88
CA SER A 74 11.21 -16.60 6.10
C SER A 74 10.65 -17.64 7.06
N ARG A 75 10.97 -17.48 8.34
CA ARG A 75 10.37 -18.33 9.39
C ARG A 75 8.93 -17.92 9.62
N THR A 76 8.12 -18.86 10.05
CA THR A 76 6.72 -18.59 10.44
C THR A 76 6.62 -17.92 11.82
N LEU A 77 7.61 -18.11 12.68
CA LEU A 77 7.72 -17.46 13.98
C LEU A 77 8.78 -16.35 13.93
N TRP A 78 8.37 -15.12 14.21
CA TRP A 78 9.25 -13.97 14.31
C TRP A 78 9.39 -13.56 15.77
N ARG A 79 10.61 -13.53 16.23
CA ARG A 79 10.92 -13.23 17.62
C ARG A 79 11.07 -11.72 17.82
N PHE A 80 10.79 -11.24 19.03
CA PHE A 80 10.85 -9.81 19.36
C PHE A 80 12.25 -9.21 19.20
N ASP A 81 13.30 -10.01 19.42
CA ASP A 81 14.69 -9.60 19.22
C ASP A 81 15.02 -9.35 17.73
N GLU A 82 14.28 -9.99 16.81
CA GLU A 82 14.41 -9.79 15.37
C GLU A 82 13.56 -8.62 14.84
N VAL A 83 12.32 -8.50 15.30
CA VAL A 83 11.32 -7.60 14.69
C VAL A 83 10.86 -6.45 15.62
N GLY A 84 11.43 -6.35 16.81
CA GLY A 84 11.03 -5.34 17.79
C GLY A 84 9.83 -5.76 18.65
N HIS A 85 9.48 -4.92 19.60
CA HIS A 85 8.38 -5.12 20.55
C HIS A 85 7.68 -3.79 20.89
N ASN A 86 6.58 -3.86 21.62
CA ASN A 86 5.74 -2.69 21.91
C ASN A 86 6.48 -1.55 22.63
N HIS A 87 7.50 -1.84 23.44
CA HIS A 87 8.26 -0.78 24.13
C HIS A 87 9.10 0.02 23.14
N GLU A 88 9.75 -0.66 22.17
CA GLU A 88 10.49 -0.03 21.09
C GLU A 88 9.55 0.86 20.26
N ALA A 89 8.39 0.31 19.85
CA ALA A 89 7.38 1.03 19.10
C ALA A 89 6.88 2.29 19.84
N LYS A 90 6.68 2.22 21.14
CA LYS A 90 6.31 3.39 21.96
C LYS A 90 7.41 4.44 22.00
N SER A 91 8.68 4.03 22.01
CA SER A 91 9.81 4.96 21.96
C SER A 91 9.90 5.67 20.61
N GLU A 92 9.61 4.96 19.51
CA GLU A 92 9.51 5.54 18.18
C GLU A 92 8.41 6.61 18.12
N VAL A 93 7.21 6.32 18.66
CA VAL A 93 6.08 7.27 18.66
C VAL A 93 6.36 8.48 19.54
N LYS A 94 6.99 8.31 20.70
CA LYS A 94 7.35 9.42 21.60
C LYS A 94 8.26 10.46 20.95
N ALA A 95 9.06 10.06 19.97
CA ALA A 95 9.97 10.98 19.28
C ALA A 95 9.25 12.11 18.52
N PHE A 96 7.97 11.95 18.20
CA PHE A 96 7.15 12.97 17.52
C PHE A 96 5.86 13.35 18.26
N ASN A 97 5.44 12.59 19.25
CA ASN A 97 4.34 12.96 20.15
C ASN A 97 4.61 12.45 21.57
N GLU A 98 5.16 13.31 22.41
CA GLU A 98 5.48 12.99 23.82
C GLU A 98 4.24 13.05 24.72
N MET A 99 3.27 13.90 24.38
CA MET A 99 2.14 14.25 25.26
C MET A 99 1.06 13.18 25.26
N GLU A 100 0.81 12.54 24.12
CA GLU A 100 -0.19 11.48 23.96
C GLU A 100 0.44 10.27 23.24
N PRO A 101 1.09 9.37 23.96
CA PRO A 101 1.66 8.20 23.33
C PRO A 101 0.55 7.27 22.84
N PHE A 102 0.60 6.86 21.57
CA PHE A 102 -0.32 5.88 21.03
C PHE A 102 -0.30 4.58 21.83
N ALA A 103 -1.47 4.02 22.13
CA ALA A 103 -1.57 2.90 23.09
C ALA A 103 -0.83 1.63 22.61
N THR A 104 -0.97 1.27 21.34
CA THR A 104 -0.45 0.00 20.78
C THR A 104 0.23 0.17 19.42
N PRO A 105 1.29 0.98 19.31
CA PRO A 105 2.02 1.12 18.06
C PRO A 105 2.73 -0.18 17.69
N LYS A 106 3.00 -0.37 16.40
CA LYS A 106 3.84 -1.47 15.93
C LYS A 106 5.25 -0.95 15.67
N PRO A 107 6.31 -1.73 15.99
CA PRO A 107 7.67 -1.32 15.70
C PRO A 107 7.95 -1.31 14.20
N GLU A 108 8.72 -0.35 13.74
CA GLU A 108 9.04 -0.21 12.31
C GLU A 108 9.75 -1.45 11.77
N ARG A 109 10.61 -2.12 12.54
CA ARG A 109 11.28 -3.37 12.12
C ARG A 109 10.33 -4.52 11.80
N LEU A 110 9.17 -4.60 12.48
CA LEU A 110 8.15 -5.59 12.14
C LEU A 110 7.53 -5.29 10.78
N ILE A 111 7.16 -4.04 10.57
CA ILE A 111 6.54 -3.61 9.31
C ILE A 111 7.55 -3.67 8.16
N GLU A 112 8.82 -3.32 8.39
CA GLU A 112 9.91 -3.50 7.42
C GLU A 112 9.98 -4.94 6.90
N ARG A 113 9.92 -5.94 7.80
CA ARG A 113 9.91 -7.35 7.40
C ARG A 113 8.67 -7.72 6.58
N ILE A 114 7.49 -7.25 6.99
CA ILE A 114 6.24 -7.49 6.24
C ILE A 114 6.32 -6.90 4.84
N ILE A 115 6.75 -5.64 4.72
CA ILE A 115 6.86 -4.93 3.43
C ILE A 115 7.94 -5.57 2.55
N THR A 116 9.07 -5.99 3.12
CA THR A 116 10.13 -6.69 2.38
C THR A 116 9.65 -8.01 1.78
N LEU A 117 8.81 -8.75 2.50
CA LEU A 117 8.30 -10.04 2.04
C LEU A 117 7.12 -9.91 1.07
N GLY A 118 6.32 -8.86 1.20
CA GLY A 118 5.05 -8.70 0.49
C GLY A 118 5.06 -7.73 -0.68
N SER A 119 6.14 -6.96 -0.89
CA SER A 119 6.18 -5.93 -1.92
C SER A 119 7.58 -5.63 -2.44
N ASN A 120 7.66 -4.98 -3.59
CA ASN A 120 8.88 -4.44 -4.18
C ASN A 120 8.89 -2.90 -4.12
N GLU A 121 10.03 -2.28 -4.41
CA GLU A 121 10.11 -0.82 -4.56
C GLU A 121 9.12 -0.32 -5.63
N GLY A 122 8.44 0.78 -5.35
CA GLY A 122 7.44 1.37 -6.22
C GLY A 122 6.04 0.76 -6.12
N ASP A 123 5.88 -0.40 -5.47
CA ASP A 123 4.57 -1.00 -5.23
C ASP A 123 3.68 -0.12 -4.33
N LEU A 124 2.38 -0.36 -4.39
CA LEU A 124 1.39 0.32 -3.57
C LEU A 124 1.02 -0.50 -2.34
N VAL A 125 1.23 0.07 -1.16
CA VAL A 125 0.87 -0.50 0.14
C VAL A 125 -0.40 0.19 0.65
N LEU A 126 -1.42 -0.58 1.02
CA LEU A 126 -2.65 -0.08 1.63
C LEU A 126 -2.71 -0.51 3.09
N ASP A 127 -2.95 0.45 3.99
CA ASP A 127 -3.33 0.19 5.38
C ASP A 127 -4.62 0.94 5.70
N SER A 128 -5.72 0.19 5.83
CA SER A 128 -7.06 0.74 6.08
C SER A 128 -7.36 1.01 7.56
N PHE A 129 -6.42 0.69 8.47
CA PHE A 129 -6.50 0.92 9.91
C PHE A 129 -5.14 1.44 10.40
N LEU A 130 -4.75 2.61 9.88
CA LEU A 130 -3.39 3.12 9.92
C LEU A 130 -2.82 3.32 11.33
N GLY A 131 -3.67 3.57 12.33
CA GLY A 131 -3.28 3.73 13.71
C GLY A 131 -2.29 4.89 13.92
N SER A 132 -1.05 4.57 14.26
CA SER A 132 0.03 5.55 14.43
C SER A 132 0.89 5.76 13.18
N ALA A 133 0.42 5.38 12.01
CA ALA A 133 1.08 5.49 10.70
C ALA A 133 2.42 4.73 10.56
N THR A 134 2.64 3.67 11.32
CA THR A 134 3.89 2.89 11.19
C THR A 134 4.04 2.31 9.79
N THR A 135 2.97 1.77 9.22
CA THR A 135 2.98 1.17 7.86
C THR A 135 3.34 2.22 6.81
N ALA A 136 2.72 3.39 6.85
CA ALA A 136 2.99 4.46 5.90
C ALA A 136 4.42 5.00 6.04
N ALA A 137 4.92 5.17 7.27
CA ALA A 137 6.28 5.61 7.54
C ALA A 137 7.32 4.63 6.95
N VAL A 138 7.15 3.33 7.22
CA VAL A 138 8.07 2.29 6.70
C VAL A 138 7.97 2.17 5.20
N ALA A 139 6.76 2.15 4.62
CA ALA A 139 6.57 2.12 3.18
C ALA A 139 7.26 3.29 2.49
N HIS A 140 7.14 4.50 3.03
CA HIS A 140 7.79 5.70 2.52
C HIS A 140 9.32 5.60 2.57
N LYS A 141 9.89 5.22 3.72
CA LYS A 141 11.35 5.01 3.90
C LYS A 141 11.92 3.94 2.98
N MET A 142 11.10 2.97 2.59
CA MET A 142 11.49 1.86 1.71
C MET A 142 11.11 2.09 0.24
N ASN A 143 10.80 3.31 -0.18
CA ASN A 143 10.41 3.68 -1.55
C ASN A 143 9.18 2.93 -2.10
N ARG A 144 8.20 2.62 -1.24
CA ARG A 144 6.88 2.17 -1.67
C ARG A 144 5.92 3.35 -1.70
N ARG A 145 4.95 3.31 -2.61
CA ARG A 145 3.79 4.19 -2.54
C ARG A 145 2.85 3.64 -1.47
N TRP A 146 2.06 4.49 -0.86
CA TRP A 146 1.15 4.03 0.18
C TRP A 146 -0.16 4.81 0.20
N ILE A 147 -1.21 4.16 0.69
CA ILE A 147 -2.49 4.75 1.04
C ILE A 147 -2.76 4.31 2.48
N GLY A 148 -2.98 5.28 3.36
CA GLY A 148 -3.36 5.03 4.75
C GLY A 148 -4.72 5.63 5.05
N ILE A 149 -5.57 4.89 5.78
CA ILE A 149 -6.89 5.33 6.22
C ILE A 149 -6.94 5.22 7.74
N GLU A 150 -7.37 6.30 8.38
CA GLU A 150 -7.57 6.34 9.83
C GLU A 150 -8.83 7.15 10.15
N LEU A 151 -9.70 6.58 10.98
CA LEU A 151 -10.98 7.18 11.32
C LEU A 151 -10.88 8.17 12.47
N GLY A 152 -9.99 7.92 13.44
CA GLY A 152 -9.93 8.67 14.68
C GLY A 152 -9.03 9.91 14.61
N ASP A 153 -9.10 10.72 15.65
CA ASP A 153 -8.32 11.97 15.81
C ASP A 153 -6.80 11.73 15.78
N GLN A 154 -6.36 10.49 16.00
CA GLN A 154 -4.95 10.09 15.83
C GLN A 154 -4.43 10.31 14.41
N CYS A 155 -5.31 10.44 13.43
CA CYS A 155 -4.94 10.87 12.09
C CYS A 155 -4.19 12.22 12.10
N PHE A 156 -4.66 13.15 12.92
CA PHE A 156 -4.09 14.49 13.09
C PHE A 156 -2.98 14.52 14.14
N THR A 157 -3.17 13.81 15.25
CA THR A 157 -2.26 13.90 16.41
C THR A 157 -1.02 13.00 16.27
N HIS A 158 -1.11 11.91 15.48
CA HIS A 158 -0.05 10.93 15.33
C HIS A 158 0.38 10.71 13.88
N CYS A 159 -0.58 10.40 12.96
CA CYS A 159 -0.23 10.03 11.60
C CYS A 159 0.47 11.16 10.85
N LYS A 160 -0.17 12.33 10.81
CA LYS A 160 0.34 13.50 10.09
C LYS A 160 1.70 13.96 10.64
N PRO A 161 1.90 14.20 11.94
CA PRO A 161 3.20 14.61 12.49
C PRO A 161 4.31 13.57 12.25
N ARG A 162 4.00 12.28 12.34
CA ARG A 162 4.98 11.23 12.04
C ARG A 162 5.44 11.30 10.59
N LEU A 163 4.52 11.42 9.65
CA LEU A 163 4.84 11.46 8.22
C LEU A 163 5.60 12.73 7.84
N GLU A 164 5.29 13.87 8.45
CA GLU A 164 6.05 15.11 8.32
C GLU A 164 7.51 14.90 8.76
N LYS A 165 7.74 14.28 9.93
CA LYS A 165 9.09 13.95 10.41
C LYS A 165 9.83 12.95 9.49
N VAL A 166 9.13 11.97 8.96
CA VAL A 166 9.71 11.04 7.97
C VAL A 166 10.19 11.79 6.74
N ILE A 167 9.40 12.72 6.20
CA ILE A 167 9.78 13.56 5.04
C ILE A 167 10.98 14.46 5.38
N GLU A 168 11.03 15.00 6.59
CA GLU A 168 12.17 15.79 7.09
C GLU A 168 13.45 14.97 7.27
N GLY A 169 13.38 13.64 7.20
CA GLY A 169 14.55 12.75 7.34
C GLY A 169 14.88 12.35 8.77
N GLU A 170 13.86 12.15 9.63
CA GLU A 170 14.09 11.66 10.99
C GLU A 170 14.89 10.35 10.98
N GLN A 171 15.71 10.14 12.03
CA GLN A 171 16.68 9.04 12.11
C GLN A 171 16.29 7.93 13.09
N GLY A 172 15.00 7.83 13.44
CA GLY A 172 14.44 6.77 14.28
C GLY A 172 14.07 5.51 13.49
N GLY A 173 13.58 4.51 14.20
CA GLY A 173 13.10 3.26 13.61
C GLY A 173 14.10 2.62 12.65
N ILE A 174 13.67 2.38 11.42
CA ILE A 174 14.48 1.75 10.36
C ILE A 174 15.31 2.75 9.55
N SER A 175 15.24 4.06 9.79
CA SER A 175 15.86 5.08 8.94
C SER A 175 17.32 4.80 8.64
N LYS A 176 18.10 4.38 9.65
CA LYS A 176 19.52 4.05 9.48
C LYS A 176 19.75 2.77 8.68
N SER A 177 18.92 1.75 8.85
CA SER A 177 19.07 0.45 8.16
C SER A 177 18.78 0.56 6.68
N VAL A 178 17.88 1.47 6.28
CA VAL A 178 17.52 1.71 4.88
C VAL A 178 18.18 2.95 4.27
N ASN A 179 19.10 3.60 5.00
CA ASN A 179 19.78 4.84 4.60
C ASN A 179 18.82 5.99 4.25
N TRP A 180 17.74 6.13 5.01
CA TRP A 180 16.76 7.18 4.80
C TRP A 180 17.31 8.55 5.23
N ASN A 181 17.19 9.54 4.35
CA ASN A 181 17.67 10.92 4.60
C ASN A 181 16.57 11.97 4.35
N GLY A 182 15.32 11.53 4.25
CA GLY A 182 14.20 12.42 3.98
C GLY A 182 13.84 12.51 2.50
N GLY A 183 12.82 13.29 2.24
CA GLY A 183 12.32 13.58 0.90
C GLY A 183 10.94 13.00 0.60
N GLY A 184 10.47 13.24 -0.62
CA GLY A 184 9.12 12.88 -1.02
C GLY A 184 8.06 13.81 -0.46
N GLY A 185 6.84 13.32 -0.34
CA GLY A 185 5.69 14.03 0.19
C GLY A 185 4.45 13.14 0.23
N PHE A 186 3.41 13.62 0.89
CA PHE A 186 2.11 12.94 0.91
C PHE A 186 0.97 13.95 0.74
N LYS A 187 -0.18 13.46 0.33
CA LYS A 187 -1.43 14.23 0.30
C LYS A 187 -2.28 13.79 1.48
N PHE A 188 -2.72 14.75 2.27
CA PHE A 188 -3.64 14.53 3.36
C PHE A 188 -5.05 14.91 2.91
N TYR A 189 -6.01 14.02 3.15
CA TYR A 189 -7.40 14.23 2.79
C TYR A 189 -8.29 13.98 3.99
N GLU A 190 -9.29 14.81 4.14
CA GLU A 190 -10.42 14.58 5.04
C GLU A 190 -11.60 14.08 4.24
N LEU A 191 -12.33 13.09 4.78
CA LEU A 191 -13.55 12.63 4.16
C LEU A 191 -14.62 13.71 4.35
N ALA A 192 -15.05 14.29 3.24
CA ALA A 192 -16.16 15.24 3.27
C ALA A 192 -17.46 14.54 3.72
N PRO A 193 -18.40 15.29 4.34
CA PRO A 193 -19.73 14.77 4.62
C PRO A 193 -20.39 14.23 3.35
N SER A 194 -21.33 13.29 3.50
CA SER A 194 -22.08 12.78 2.36
C SER A 194 -22.82 13.91 1.64
N LEU A 195 -22.68 13.99 0.32
CA LEU A 195 -23.41 14.95 -0.51
C LEU A 195 -24.91 14.67 -0.52
N LEU A 196 -25.29 13.41 -0.36
CA LEU A 196 -26.67 12.95 -0.39
C LEU A 196 -27.07 12.36 0.96
N LYS A 197 -28.33 12.59 1.33
CA LYS A 197 -29.03 11.90 2.43
C LYS A 197 -30.34 11.31 1.95
N GLN A 198 -30.86 10.32 2.66
CA GLN A 198 -32.21 9.83 2.40
C GLN A 198 -33.23 10.71 3.13
N ASP A 199 -34.30 11.08 2.44
CA ASP A 199 -35.45 11.72 3.03
C ASP A 199 -36.30 10.70 3.83
N LYS A 200 -37.36 11.19 4.49
CA LYS A 200 -38.28 10.33 5.25
C LYS A 200 -39.02 9.28 4.44
N TYR A 201 -38.94 9.34 3.11
CA TYR A 201 -39.54 8.39 2.19
C TYR A 201 -38.52 7.46 1.55
N GLY A 202 -37.24 7.58 1.92
CA GLY A 202 -36.15 6.78 1.38
C GLY A 202 -35.59 7.28 0.05
N ASN A 203 -35.98 8.48 -0.41
CA ASN A 203 -35.43 9.06 -1.63
C ASN A 203 -34.09 9.73 -1.37
N TRP A 204 -33.13 9.57 -2.27
CA TRP A 204 -31.87 10.27 -2.22
C TRP A 204 -32.06 11.77 -2.56
N VAL A 205 -31.67 12.63 -1.65
CA VAL A 205 -31.74 14.09 -1.81
C VAL A 205 -30.43 14.74 -1.39
N ILE A 206 -30.16 15.92 -1.93
CA ILE A 206 -28.95 16.68 -1.53
C ILE A 206 -29.08 17.11 -0.06
N ASP A 207 -28.05 16.92 0.71
CA ASP A 207 -27.98 17.38 2.08
C ASP A 207 -27.69 18.89 2.15
N LYS A 208 -28.75 19.68 2.13
CA LYS A 208 -28.69 21.15 2.17
C LYS A 208 -28.16 21.72 3.49
N GLU A 209 -28.10 20.93 4.55
CA GLU A 209 -27.53 21.34 5.84
C GLU A 209 -26.01 21.30 5.82
N GLN A 210 -25.44 20.41 5.03
CA GLN A 210 -24.00 20.21 4.90
C GLN A 210 -23.38 20.98 3.72
N TYR A 211 -24.16 21.23 2.67
CA TYR A 211 -23.63 21.81 1.43
C TYR A 211 -24.31 23.15 1.09
N ASN A 212 -23.51 24.20 0.95
CA ASN A 212 -23.88 25.41 0.23
C ASN A 212 -23.74 25.24 -1.30
N VAL A 213 -24.12 26.25 -2.05
CA VAL A 213 -24.13 26.19 -3.52
C VAL A 213 -22.74 25.95 -4.11
N ASP A 214 -21.72 26.61 -3.56
CA ASP A 214 -20.33 26.50 -4.05
C ASP A 214 -19.73 25.14 -3.71
N MET A 215 -19.95 24.65 -2.50
CA MET A 215 -19.52 23.32 -2.09
C MET A 215 -20.19 22.23 -2.94
N LEU A 216 -21.50 22.41 -3.27
CA LEU A 216 -22.20 21.51 -4.14
C LEU A 216 -21.59 21.52 -5.54
N ALA A 217 -21.33 22.71 -6.10
CA ALA A 217 -20.73 22.85 -7.42
C ALA A 217 -19.33 22.23 -7.49
N ALA A 218 -18.50 22.47 -6.46
CA ALA A 218 -17.18 21.87 -6.35
C ALA A 218 -17.22 20.34 -6.25
N ALA A 219 -18.13 19.79 -5.44
CA ALA A 219 -18.29 18.35 -5.28
C ALA A 219 -18.79 17.68 -6.58
N VAL A 220 -19.81 18.25 -7.23
CA VAL A 220 -20.36 17.74 -8.48
C VAL A 220 -19.35 17.84 -9.62
N ALA A 221 -18.56 18.92 -9.71
CA ALA A 221 -17.48 19.07 -10.66
C ALA A 221 -16.45 17.95 -10.49
N LYS A 222 -15.95 17.75 -9.28
CA LYS A 222 -14.99 16.70 -8.96
C LYS A 222 -15.49 15.29 -9.28
N LEU A 223 -16.73 14.97 -8.91
CA LEU A 223 -17.35 13.67 -9.21
C LEU A 223 -17.47 13.39 -10.70
N ASN A 224 -17.66 14.43 -11.52
CA ASN A 224 -17.75 14.30 -12.97
C ASN A 224 -16.42 14.49 -13.71
N GLY A 225 -15.29 14.57 -12.97
CA GLY A 225 -13.95 14.66 -13.57
C GLY A 225 -13.55 16.07 -14.03
N TYR A 226 -14.25 17.10 -13.55
CA TYR A 226 -13.92 18.49 -13.81
C TYR A 226 -13.13 19.09 -12.64
N GLN A 227 -12.21 19.99 -12.95
CA GLN A 227 -11.55 20.82 -11.97
C GLN A 227 -12.47 22.02 -11.65
N TYR A 228 -12.87 22.15 -10.39
CA TYR A 228 -13.65 23.31 -9.95
C TYR A 228 -12.78 24.57 -10.05
N SER A 229 -13.20 25.50 -10.86
CA SER A 229 -12.53 26.78 -11.14
C SER A 229 -13.56 27.74 -11.74
N PRO A 230 -14.38 28.39 -10.91
CA PRO A 230 -15.41 29.28 -11.37
C PRO A 230 -14.79 30.50 -12.10
N ASP A 231 -15.38 30.84 -13.25
CA ASP A 231 -15.04 32.05 -13.98
C ASP A 231 -15.69 33.28 -13.33
N GLU A 232 -14.95 34.37 -13.24
CA GLU A 232 -15.42 35.59 -12.58
C GLU A 232 -16.49 36.32 -13.39
N THR A 233 -16.54 36.12 -14.70
CA THR A 233 -17.41 36.83 -15.64
C THR A 233 -18.53 35.98 -16.21
N VAL A 234 -18.31 34.67 -16.33
CA VAL A 234 -19.24 33.72 -16.94
C VAL A 234 -19.73 32.71 -15.88
N PHE A 235 -20.87 33.02 -15.26
CA PHE A 235 -21.39 32.32 -14.09
C PHE A 235 -21.61 30.81 -14.29
N TRP A 236 -21.83 30.35 -15.51
CA TRP A 236 -22.04 28.94 -15.80
C TRP A 236 -20.74 28.14 -16.01
N LYS A 237 -19.58 28.81 -16.13
CA LYS A 237 -18.25 28.17 -16.18
C LYS A 237 -17.73 27.94 -14.76
N GLN A 238 -18.32 26.99 -14.02
CA GLN A 238 -17.94 26.70 -12.64
C GLN A 238 -16.78 25.72 -12.51
N GLY A 239 -16.54 24.91 -13.53
CA GLY A 239 -15.41 24.02 -13.58
C GLY A 239 -15.01 23.69 -15.00
N LYS A 240 -13.73 23.34 -15.18
CA LYS A 240 -13.12 23.04 -16.47
C LYS A 240 -12.72 21.58 -16.55
N GLY A 241 -13.08 20.92 -17.66
CA GLY A 241 -12.65 19.58 -18.05
C GLY A 241 -11.53 19.62 -19.08
N HIS A 242 -11.45 18.59 -19.90
CA HIS A 242 -10.53 18.53 -21.04
C HIS A 242 -10.99 19.47 -22.17
N GLU A 243 -10.03 20.06 -22.85
CA GLU A 243 -10.29 21.00 -23.96
C GLU A 243 -11.20 22.17 -23.54
N SER A 244 -12.28 22.41 -24.29
CA SER A 244 -13.27 23.47 -24.04
C SER A 244 -14.54 22.91 -23.39
N SER A 245 -14.41 21.98 -22.43
CA SER A 245 -15.52 21.37 -21.72
C SER A 245 -15.69 21.99 -20.33
N TYR A 246 -16.92 22.43 -20.03
CA TYR A 246 -17.27 23.10 -18.78
C TYR A 246 -18.39 22.38 -18.04
N ILE A 247 -18.50 22.63 -16.73
CA ILE A 247 -19.60 22.14 -15.92
C ILE A 247 -20.29 23.31 -15.19
N TYR A 248 -21.61 23.25 -15.19
CA TYR A 248 -22.49 24.16 -14.46
C TYR A 248 -23.41 23.41 -13.53
N THR A 249 -23.35 23.69 -12.26
CA THR A 249 -24.19 23.10 -11.23
C THR A 249 -25.15 24.14 -10.70
N THR A 250 -26.45 23.87 -10.77
CA THR A 250 -27.48 24.77 -10.28
C THR A 250 -28.51 24.04 -9.43
N THR A 251 -29.07 24.73 -8.42
CA THR A 251 -30.21 24.25 -7.63
C THR A 251 -31.55 24.68 -8.20
N ARG A 252 -31.54 25.39 -9.35
CA ARG A 252 -32.74 25.87 -10.02
C ARG A 252 -33.22 24.88 -11.07
N PHE A 253 -34.51 24.96 -11.42
CA PHE A 253 -35.07 24.26 -12.55
C PHE A 253 -34.53 24.85 -13.87
N VAL A 254 -34.18 23.96 -14.81
CA VAL A 254 -33.68 24.36 -16.14
C VAL A 254 -34.82 24.25 -17.13
N SER A 255 -35.32 25.39 -17.59
CA SER A 255 -36.34 25.48 -18.64
C SER A 255 -35.69 25.61 -20.01
N ALA A 256 -36.49 25.39 -21.08
CA ALA A 256 -36.07 25.57 -22.47
C ALA A 256 -35.52 26.98 -22.72
N ASN A 257 -36.23 28.01 -22.27
CA ASN A 257 -35.77 29.40 -22.43
C ASN A 257 -34.45 29.69 -21.71
N TYR A 258 -34.27 29.11 -20.51
CA TYR A 258 -33.02 29.27 -19.76
C TYR A 258 -31.85 28.60 -20.49
N LEU A 259 -32.08 27.42 -21.04
CA LEU A 259 -31.06 26.72 -21.84
C LEU A 259 -30.68 27.49 -23.11
N ASP A 260 -31.68 28.06 -23.81
CA ASP A 260 -31.45 28.87 -25.00
C ASP A 260 -30.63 30.13 -24.70
N MET A 261 -30.86 30.78 -23.55
CA MET A 261 -30.05 31.92 -23.09
C MET A 261 -28.59 31.49 -22.83
N LEU A 262 -28.37 30.38 -22.14
CA LEU A 262 -27.03 29.86 -21.88
C LEU A 262 -26.29 29.55 -23.17
N THR A 263 -26.98 28.92 -24.12
CA THR A 263 -26.40 28.55 -25.43
C THR A 263 -26.00 29.79 -26.24
N ALA A 264 -26.77 30.88 -26.15
CA ALA A 264 -26.45 32.14 -26.82
C ALA A 264 -25.17 32.81 -26.32
N GLU A 265 -24.74 32.51 -25.07
CA GLU A 265 -23.50 33.00 -24.48
C GLU A 265 -22.30 32.10 -24.75
N MET A 266 -22.53 30.86 -25.20
CA MET A 266 -21.46 29.88 -25.46
C MET A 266 -20.71 30.22 -26.75
N GLN A 267 -19.40 29.97 -26.72
CA GLN A 267 -18.55 30.11 -27.92
C GLN A 267 -18.57 28.81 -28.75
N GLN A 268 -18.22 28.93 -30.01
CA GLN A 268 -18.14 27.79 -30.91
C GLN A 268 -17.08 26.79 -30.41
N GLY A 269 -17.47 25.52 -30.29
CA GLY A 269 -16.59 24.43 -29.81
C GLY A 269 -16.61 24.24 -28.28
N GLU A 270 -17.35 25.04 -27.53
CA GLU A 270 -17.54 24.80 -26.09
C GLU A 270 -18.59 23.72 -25.84
N ASN A 271 -18.30 22.83 -24.89
CA ASN A 271 -19.21 21.79 -24.40
C ASN A 271 -19.58 22.07 -22.95
N LEU A 272 -20.84 21.83 -22.59
CA LEU A 272 -21.36 22.12 -21.27
C LEU A 272 -22.11 20.93 -20.66
N LEU A 273 -21.68 20.51 -19.47
CA LEU A 273 -22.45 19.62 -18.61
C LEU A 273 -23.23 20.43 -17.59
N ILE A 274 -24.56 20.38 -17.65
CA ILE A 274 -25.44 21.02 -16.68
C ILE A 274 -25.94 19.99 -15.66
N CYS A 275 -25.68 20.23 -14.38
CA CYS A 275 -26.20 19.44 -13.28
C CYS A 275 -27.26 20.23 -12.52
N CYS A 276 -28.52 19.77 -12.50
CA CYS A 276 -29.65 20.47 -11.89
C CYS A 276 -30.65 19.49 -11.24
N PRO A 277 -31.52 19.95 -10.31
CA PRO A 277 -32.49 19.07 -9.66
C PRO A 277 -33.60 18.60 -10.63
N ALA A 278 -33.98 19.43 -11.58
CA ALA A 278 -35.01 19.10 -12.58
C ALA A 278 -34.89 20.01 -13.82
N TYR A 279 -35.41 19.53 -14.96
CA TYR A 279 -35.44 20.25 -16.23
C TYR A 279 -36.64 19.80 -17.08
N ASP A 280 -37.02 20.57 -18.11
CA ASP A 280 -38.11 20.23 -19.03
C ASP A 280 -37.78 18.95 -19.80
N GLU A 281 -38.82 18.15 -20.10
CA GLU A 281 -38.65 16.94 -20.90
C GLU A 281 -38.12 17.27 -22.30
N GLY A 282 -37.23 16.43 -22.82
CA GLY A 282 -36.67 16.55 -24.18
C GLY A 282 -35.48 17.53 -24.30
N LEU A 283 -35.10 18.26 -23.28
CA LEU A 283 -33.95 19.19 -23.35
C LEU A 283 -32.62 18.53 -23.58
N ASN A 284 -32.44 17.27 -23.21
CA ASN A 284 -31.17 16.56 -23.40
C ASN A 284 -30.72 16.41 -24.85
N ASN A 285 -31.66 16.52 -25.79
CA ASN A 285 -31.40 16.37 -27.24
C ASN A 285 -31.55 17.70 -27.98
N ARG A 286 -31.70 18.83 -27.27
CA ARG A 286 -31.92 20.13 -27.89
C ARG A 286 -30.65 20.70 -28.52
N TYR A 287 -29.50 20.49 -27.89
CA TYR A 287 -28.18 20.95 -28.31
C TYR A 287 -27.18 19.81 -28.21
N GLU A 288 -26.40 19.57 -29.27
CA GLU A 288 -25.43 18.47 -29.33
C GLU A 288 -24.26 18.65 -28.34
N ASN A 289 -23.90 19.89 -28.02
CA ASN A 289 -22.79 20.26 -27.15
C ASN A 289 -23.20 20.48 -25.69
N ILE A 290 -24.48 20.23 -25.33
CA ILE A 290 -24.98 20.36 -23.97
C ILE A 290 -25.55 19.04 -23.47
N THR A 291 -25.06 18.60 -22.33
CA THR A 291 -25.60 17.44 -21.61
C THR A 291 -26.23 17.92 -20.30
N ILE A 292 -27.46 17.46 -20.00
CA ILE A 292 -28.16 17.81 -18.75
C ILE A 292 -28.33 16.54 -17.90
N LYS A 293 -27.94 16.62 -16.63
CA LYS A 293 -28.10 15.54 -15.66
C LYS A 293 -28.82 16.02 -14.41
N LYS A 294 -29.66 15.18 -13.84
CA LYS A 294 -30.24 15.43 -12.52
C LYS A 294 -29.16 15.23 -11.45
N ILE A 295 -29.03 16.18 -10.50
CA ILE A 295 -27.95 16.14 -9.49
C ILE A 295 -27.95 14.83 -8.70
N PRO A 296 -29.06 14.34 -8.11
CA PRO A 296 -29.07 13.07 -7.41
C PRO A 296 -28.54 11.95 -8.31
N GLN A 297 -29.00 11.85 -9.55
CA GLN A 297 -28.55 10.81 -10.49
C GLN A 297 -27.09 11.00 -10.93
N ALA A 298 -26.65 12.24 -11.18
CA ALA A 298 -25.28 12.55 -11.56
C ALA A 298 -24.27 12.19 -10.46
N VAL A 299 -24.70 12.22 -9.20
CA VAL A 299 -23.90 11.76 -8.05
C VAL A 299 -24.00 10.23 -7.93
N LEU A 300 -25.20 9.68 -8.01
CA LEU A 300 -25.44 8.24 -7.90
C LEU A 300 -24.72 7.43 -8.98
N ASP A 301 -24.67 7.94 -10.23
CA ASP A 301 -23.97 7.29 -11.35
C ASP A 301 -22.44 7.19 -11.14
N LYS A 302 -21.88 8.02 -10.27
CA LYS A 302 -20.44 8.08 -10.00
C LYS A 302 -20.03 7.51 -8.64
N CYS A 303 -21.00 7.46 -7.74
CA CYS A 303 -20.84 6.85 -6.43
C CYS A 303 -21.79 5.64 -6.41
N GLU A 304 -21.30 4.47 -6.17
CA GLU A 304 -22.10 3.23 -6.05
C GLU A 304 -22.94 3.23 -4.75
N PHE A 305 -23.64 4.34 -4.48
CA PHE A 305 -24.58 4.49 -3.37
C PHE A 305 -25.80 3.61 -3.52
N GLY A 306 -25.67 2.35 -3.45
CA GLY A 306 -26.79 1.42 -3.60
C GLY A 306 -26.35 0.09 -4.17
N ALA A 307 -25.14 -0.05 -4.62
CA ALA A 307 -24.55 -1.35 -4.82
C ALA A 307 -24.45 -2.03 -3.44
N ARG A 308 -25.27 -3.06 -3.23
CA ARG A 308 -25.30 -3.82 -1.97
C ARG A 308 -24.01 -4.59 -1.66
N ASP A 309 -22.97 -4.42 -2.48
CA ASP A 309 -21.72 -5.15 -2.42
C ASP A 309 -20.69 -4.61 -1.43
N TYR A 310 -20.99 -3.54 -0.70
CA TYR A 310 -20.20 -3.17 0.48
C TYR A 310 -20.48 -4.04 1.72
N ASN A 311 -21.50 -4.88 1.69
CA ASN A 311 -21.58 -6.00 2.60
C ASN A 311 -20.56 -7.05 2.11
N ILE A 312 -19.35 -6.96 2.59
CA ILE A 312 -18.52 -8.14 2.72
C ILE A 312 -19.35 -9.10 3.57
N ASN A 313 -20.01 -10.03 2.92
CA ASN A 313 -20.49 -11.23 3.57
C ASN A 313 -19.21 -11.92 4.08
N ILE A 314 -18.77 -11.56 5.25
CA ILE A 314 -17.96 -12.42 6.08
C ILE A 314 -18.92 -13.56 6.36
N GLY A 315 -18.92 -14.56 5.47
CA GLY A 315 -19.65 -15.78 5.67
C GLY A 315 -19.28 -16.26 7.07
N ASP A 316 -20.29 -16.57 7.87
CA ASP A 316 -20.13 -17.25 9.14
C ASP A 316 -19.19 -18.44 8.92
N THR A 317 -17.90 -18.24 9.11
CA THR A 317 -16.99 -19.30 9.44
C THR A 317 -17.26 -19.66 10.91
N THR A 318 -18.44 -20.19 11.20
CA THR A 318 -18.62 -21.07 12.33
C THR A 318 -17.65 -22.22 12.08
N ILE A 319 -16.49 -22.13 12.72
CA ILE A 319 -15.64 -23.28 12.99
C ILE A 319 -16.58 -24.25 13.72
N LYS A 320 -17.05 -25.29 13.04
CA LYS A 320 -17.60 -26.45 13.70
C LYS A 320 -16.44 -27.02 14.50
N GLU A 321 -16.40 -26.71 15.79
CA GLU A 321 -15.69 -27.54 16.76
C GLU A 321 -16.19 -28.97 16.54
N SER A 322 -15.31 -29.82 16.05
CA SER A 322 -15.57 -31.25 16.01
C SER A 322 -15.60 -31.73 17.46
N GLU A 323 -16.81 -31.87 18.02
CA GLU A 323 -17.08 -32.83 19.07
C GLU A 323 -16.79 -34.21 18.48
N ASP A 324 -15.61 -34.73 18.72
CA ASP A 324 -15.32 -36.17 18.72
C ASP A 324 -13.91 -36.38 19.26
N MET A 325 -13.81 -36.50 20.56
CA MET A 325 -12.89 -37.41 21.27
C MET A 325 -13.35 -37.59 22.71
N SER A 326 -14.40 -38.37 22.86
CA SER A 326 -14.61 -39.16 24.07
C SER A 326 -14.60 -40.62 23.65
N ASP A 327 -13.84 -41.43 24.43
CA ASP A 327 -13.84 -42.88 24.53
C ASP A 327 -12.98 -43.66 23.51
N GLU A 328 -11.72 -43.93 23.89
CA GLU A 328 -11.20 -45.21 24.39
C GLU A 328 -9.75 -45.08 24.87
#